data_879587a571c86414ee47f668c04cf9a8
#
_entry.id   879587a571c86414ee47f668c04cf9a8
#
_cell.length_a   1.000
_cell.length_b   1.000
_cell.length_c   1.000
_cell.angle_alpha   90.00
_cell.angle_beta   90.00
_cell.angle_gamma   90.00
#
_symmetry.space_group_name_H-M   'P 1'
#
loop_
_entity.id
_entity.type
_entity.pdbx_description
1 polymer ?
#
loop_
_entity_poly.entity_id
_entity_poly.type
_entity_poly.pdbx_seq_one_letter_code
_entity_poly.pdbx_strand_id
1 'polypeptide(L)'
;MSLKKRFVFVPVVFAVAMGAQSAFALDVPGPLVDPAWLNAHLNDVKVLQISGPMKAYTTAPEIKKEDGKIVVVDVSGHVPGASFVDFKKVRVTRDVDGKQIKGMIPEKAAFEALVQSWGVNKNEPIVIVPKGLSTPDVDEATRLYWQLKYYGQKNMAILNGGMAQWLADGMPAATENAPVKPGNWVATGENKEILATYEQVKHAVDHPGSVQLADARPSNQYMGVFTKKGEKPGHLPGAKNMQPGLLTTADGASARFLPKASYVSMMKTVGLNPGKSTIDYCNTGHLASGLWFVSHEIVGDKKARLYDGSLVQYSMYNGVKTTDPAKLGK
;
A
#
# COMPACT_ATOMS: atom_id res chain seq x y z
N MET A 1 -30.83 -66.85 -49.18
CA MET A 1 -30.41 -65.48 -49.57
C MET A 1 -30.46 -64.59 -48.33
N SER A 2 -29.31 -64.27 -47.72
CA SER A 2 -29.23 -63.53 -46.48
C SER A 2 -28.69 -62.11 -46.80
N LEU A 3 -29.50 -61.07 -46.61
CA LEU A 3 -29.10 -59.66 -46.79
C LEU A 3 -28.33 -59.17 -45.51
N LYS A 4 -27.02 -59.03 -45.66
CA LYS A 4 -26.22 -58.31 -44.61
C LYS A 4 -26.42 -56.82 -44.73
N LYS A 5 -27.10 -56.20 -43.76
CA LYS A 5 -27.14 -54.77 -43.59
C LYS A 5 -25.79 -54.24 -43.08
N ARG A 6 -25.10 -53.42 -43.89
CA ARG A 6 -23.93 -52.65 -43.47
C ARG A 6 -24.38 -51.37 -42.77
N PHE A 7 -24.02 -51.26 -41.48
CA PHE A 7 -24.13 -49.99 -40.74
C PHE A 7 -22.90 -49.12 -41.09
N VAL A 8 -23.14 -47.94 -41.63
CA VAL A 8 -22.12 -46.90 -41.85
C VAL A 8 -22.11 -46.03 -40.59
N PHE A 9 -20.99 -46.11 -39.84
CA PHE A 9 -20.73 -45.19 -38.74
C PHE A 9 -20.21 -43.87 -39.29
N VAL A 10 -20.96 -42.75 -39.14
CA VAL A 10 -20.51 -41.39 -39.41
C VAL A 10 -20.01 -40.81 -38.08
N PRO A 11 -18.72 -40.49 -37.96
CA PRO A 11 -18.25 -39.83 -36.73
C PRO A 11 -18.73 -38.37 -36.72
N VAL A 12 -19.54 -38.01 -35.73
CA VAL A 12 -19.89 -36.61 -35.42
C VAL A 12 -18.71 -36.01 -34.65
N VAL A 13 -17.94 -35.18 -35.33
CA VAL A 13 -16.89 -34.39 -34.69
C VAL A 13 -17.57 -33.18 -34.02
N PHE A 14 -17.67 -33.21 -32.69
CA PHE A 14 -18.01 -32.04 -31.90
C PHE A 14 -16.79 -31.09 -31.89
N ALA A 15 -16.82 -30.04 -32.69
CA ALA A 15 -15.93 -28.91 -32.55
C ALA A 15 -16.37 -28.12 -31.33
N VAL A 16 -15.65 -28.29 -30.21
CA VAL A 16 -15.77 -27.38 -29.07
C VAL A 16 -15.10 -26.08 -29.50
N ALA A 17 -15.90 -25.10 -29.92
CA ALA A 17 -15.46 -23.72 -30.08
C ALA A 17 -15.15 -23.18 -28.68
N MET A 18 -13.88 -23.20 -28.27
CA MET A 18 -13.41 -22.34 -27.17
C MET A 18 -13.55 -20.90 -27.62
N GLY A 19 -14.69 -20.31 -27.31
CA GLY A 19 -14.87 -18.86 -27.40
C GLY A 19 -13.88 -18.23 -26.44
N ALA A 20 -12.91 -17.48 -26.97
CA ALA A 20 -12.14 -16.54 -26.19
C ALA A 20 -13.13 -15.48 -25.68
N GLN A 21 -13.68 -15.69 -24.48
CA GLN A 21 -14.32 -14.63 -23.75
C GLN A 21 -13.22 -13.59 -23.47
N SER A 22 -13.28 -12.44 -24.16
CA SER A 22 -12.61 -11.22 -23.70
C SER A 22 -13.25 -10.92 -22.34
N ALA A 23 -12.62 -11.40 -21.27
CA ALA A 23 -12.98 -11.02 -19.93
C ALA A 23 -12.84 -9.51 -19.86
N PHE A 24 -13.94 -8.78 -19.73
CA PHE A 24 -13.91 -7.39 -19.31
C PHE A 24 -13.10 -7.40 -18.01
N ALA A 25 -12.00 -6.64 -17.97
CA ALA A 25 -11.18 -6.56 -16.79
C ALA A 25 -12.08 -6.07 -15.64
N LEU A 26 -12.17 -6.85 -14.56
CA LEU A 26 -12.91 -6.46 -13.36
C LEU A 26 -12.36 -5.12 -12.87
N ASP A 27 -13.22 -4.13 -12.65
CA ASP A 27 -12.84 -2.91 -11.96
C ASP A 27 -13.04 -3.10 -10.45
N VAL A 28 -11.99 -2.84 -9.68
CA VAL A 28 -12.11 -2.81 -8.22
C VAL A 28 -13.06 -1.66 -7.80
N PRO A 29 -13.93 -1.86 -6.79
CA PRO A 29 -14.99 -0.89 -6.45
C PRO A 29 -14.45 0.42 -5.86
N GLY A 30 -13.16 0.49 -5.52
CA GLY A 30 -12.52 1.65 -4.93
C GLY A 30 -11.12 1.32 -4.39
N PRO A 31 -10.50 2.23 -3.65
CA PRO A 31 -9.16 2.01 -3.11
C PRO A 31 -9.11 1.00 -1.96
N LEU A 32 -10.24 0.63 -1.40
CA LEU A 32 -10.40 -0.37 -0.34
C LEU A 32 -11.44 -1.40 -0.75
N VAL A 33 -11.17 -2.67 -0.41
CA VAL A 33 -12.11 -3.79 -0.51
C VAL A 33 -12.21 -4.52 0.83
N ASP A 34 -13.32 -5.21 1.08
CA ASP A 34 -13.49 -6.07 2.25
C ASP A 34 -13.17 -7.54 1.95
N PRO A 35 -13.05 -8.40 2.99
CA PRO A 35 -12.78 -9.82 2.80
C PRO A 35 -13.82 -10.57 1.96
N ALA A 36 -15.09 -10.23 2.10
CA ALA A 36 -16.15 -10.90 1.35
C ALA A 36 -16.05 -10.61 -0.15
N TRP A 37 -15.80 -9.34 -0.51
CA TRP A 37 -15.56 -8.97 -1.90
C TRP A 37 -14.33 -9.68 -2.48
N LEU A 38 -13.20 -9.65 -1.75
CA LEU A 38 -11.98 -10.32 -2.23
C LEU A 38 -12.18 -11.82 -2.41
N ASN A 39 -12.84 -12.48 -1.45
CA ASN A 39 -13.12 -13.92 -1.54
C ASN A 39 -13.96 -14.30 -2.76
N ALA A 40 -14.91 -13.43 -3.14
CA ALA A 40 -15.74 -13.64 -4.33
C ALA A 40 -14.97 -13.43 -5.65
N HIS A 41 -13.81 -12.75 -5.63
CA HIS A 41 -13.07 -12.34 -6.83
C HIS A 41 -11.62 -12.84 -6.85
N LEU A 42 -11.28 -13.88 -6.08
CA LEU A 42 -9.91 -14.42 -6.01
C LEU A 42 -9.32 -14.82 -7.37
N ASN A 43 -10.17 -15.25 -8.31
CA ASN A 43 -9.76 -15.65 -9.65
C ASN A 43 -9.68 -14.48 -10.65
N ASP A 44 -10.16 -13.31 -10.27
CA ASP A 44 -10.28 -12.14 -11.16
C ASP A 44 -9.23 -11.07 -10.87
N VAL A 45 -8.51 -11.20 -9.75
CA VAL A 45 -7.53 -10.22 -9.29
C VAL A 45 -6.19 -10.89 -8.94
N LYS A 46 -5.12 -10.15 -9.09
CA LYS A 46 -3.82 -10.53 -8.54
C LYS A 46 -3.72 -10.09 -7.09
N VAL A 47 -3.58 -11.05 -6.18
CA VAL A 47 -3.37 -10.77 -4.75
C VAL A 47 -1.88 -10.68 -4.47
N LEU A 48 -1.45 -9.54 -3.90
CA LEU A 48 -0.09 -9.28 -3.42
C LEU A 48 -0.11 -9.19 -1.90
N GLN A 49 0.48 -10.15 -1.20
CA GLN A 49 0.43 -10.18 0.26
C GLN A 49 1.78 -9.84 0.90
N ILE A 50 1.75 -8.87 1.82
CA ILE A 50 2.88 -8.45 2.64
C ILE A 50 2.68 -9.04 4.04
N SER A 51 3.47 -10.08 4.40
CA SER A 51 3.30 -10.84 5.65
C SER A 51 4.52 -10.76 6.58
N GLY A 52 5.41 -9.80 6.39
CA GLY A 52 6.70 -9.78 7.07
C GLY A 52 7.64 -10.87 6.53
N PRO A 53 8.21 -11.78 7.39
CA PRO A 53 9.10 -12.83 6.89
C PRO A 53 8.31 -13.95 6.16
N MET A 54 8.97 -14.58 5.18
CA MET A 54 8.42 -15.73 4.45
C MET A 54 7.86 -16.82 5.38
N LYS A 55 8.48 -17.04 6.54
CA LYS A 55 8.00 -17.99 7.55
C LYS A 55 6.56 -17.68 7.98
N ALA A 56 6.20 -16.42 8.19
CA ALA A 56 4.83 -16.05 8.58
C ALA A 56 3.85 -16.35 7.44
N TYR A 57 4.26 -16.14 6.19
CA TYR A 57 3.45 -16.44 5.00
C TYR A 57 3.16 -17.95 4.84
N THR A 58 4.11 -18.82 5.22
CA THR A 58 4.01 -20.28 5.06
C THR A 58 3.63 -21.04 6.34
N THR A 59 3.31 -20.34 7.43
CA THR A 59 2.85 -20.96 8.69
C THR A 59 1.33 -20.86 8.77
N ALA A 60 0.66 -21.91 9.25
CA ALA A 60 -0.78 -21.87 9.49
C ALA A 60 -1.14 -20.85 10.56
N PRO A 61 -2.21 -20.07 10.40
CA PRO A 61 -2.68 -19.16 11.43
C PRO A 61 -3.19 -19.90 12.65
N GLU A 62 -3.10 -19.29 13.82
CA GLU A 62 -3.74 -19.79 15.03
C GLU A 62 -5.06 -19.07 15.27
N ILE A 63 -6.15 -19.84 15.25
CA ILE A 63 -7.52 -19.35 15.41
C ILE A 63 -8.20 -20.15 16.52
N LYS A 64 -8.87 -19.45 17.45
CA LYS A 64 -9.73 -20.06 18.46
C LYS A 64 -11.19 -19.67 18.22
N LYS A 65 -12.10 -20.49 18.73
CA LYS A 65 -13.53 -20.13 18.79
C LYS A 65 -13.88 -19.93 20.27
N GLU A 66 -14.28 -18.71 20.61
CA GLU A 66 -14.70 -18.35 21.96
C GLU A 66 -16.11 -17.72 21.86
N ASP A 67 -17.08 -18.27 22.59
CA ASP A 67 -18.47 -17.81 22.59
C ASP A 67 -19.08 -17.65 21.18
N GLY A 68 -18.74 -18.60 20.28
CA GLY A 68 -19.21 -18.59 18.89
C GLY A 68 -18.52 -17.57 17.97
N LYS A 69 -17.58 -16.79 18.48
CA LYS A 69 -16.78 -15.82 17.71
C LYS A 69 -15.40 -16.39 17.36
N ILE A 70 -14.88 -15.93 16.23
CA ILE A 70 -13.51 -16.23 15.81
C ILE A 70 -12.57 -15.26 16.53
N VAL A 71 -11.59 -15.80 17.25
CA VAL A 71 -10.49 -15.06 17.88
C VAL A 71 -9.21 -15.43 17.15
N VAL A 72 -8.60 -14.50 16.46
CA VAL A 72 -7.33 -14.67 15.76
C VAL A 72 -6.21 -14.49 16.79
N VAL A 73 -5.46 -15.57 17.07
CA VAL A 73 -4.35 -15.57 18.03
C VAL A 73 -3.03 -15.23 17.33
N ASP A 74 -2.82 -15.79 16.13
CA ASP A 74 -1.66 -15.47 15.29
C ASP A 74 -2.10 -15.24 13.85
N VAL A 75 -1.60 -14.13 13.28
CA VAL A 75 -1.85 -13.74 11.90
C VAL A 75 -0.69 -14.24 11.04
N SER A 76 -0.82 -15.48 10.58
CA SER A 76 0.08 -16.18 9.66
C SER A 76 -0.70 -16.76 8.49
N GLY A 77 -0.01 -17.38 7.54
CA GLY A 77 -0.59 -17.85 6.30
C GLY A 77 -0.88 -16.71 5.32
N HIS A 78 -1.59 -17.05 4.28
CA HIS A 78 -1.91 -16.08 3.23
C HIS A 78 -3.28 -16.33 2.60
N VAL A 79 -3.80 -15.33 1.92
CA VAL A 79 -4.99 -15.45 1.06
C VAL A 79 -4.69 -16.47 -0.04
N PRO A 80 -5.58 -17.44 -0.32
CA PRO A 80 -5.35 -18.43 -1.37
C PRO A 80 -4.96 -17.78 -2.71
N GLY A 81 -3.91 -18.28 -3.34
CA GLY A 81 -3.39 -17.74 -4.61
C GLY A 81 -2.58 -16.45 -4.53
N ALA A 82 -2.40 -15.88 -3.35
CA ALA A 82 -1.60 -14.67 -3.19
C ALA A 82 -0.13 -14.90 -3.55
N SER A 83 0.53 -13.85 -4.07
CA SER A 83 1.99 -13.82 -4.22
C SER A 83 2.61 -13.10 -3.04
N PHE A 84 3.69 -13.68 -2.49
CA PHE A 84 4.45 -13.09 -1.40
C PHE A 84 5.21 -11.85 -1.84
N VAL A 85 5.08 -10.76 -1.08
CA VAL A 85 5.83 -9.52 -1.25
C VAL A 85 6.77 -9.32 -0.05
N ASP A 86 8.07 -9.41 -0.30
CA ASP A 86 9.08 -9.00 0.67
C ASP A 86 9.19 -7.47 0.70
N PHE A 87 8.63 -6.84 1.74
CA PHE A 87 8.63 -5.38 1.86
C PHE A 87 10.02 -4.75 1.89
N LYS A 88 11.06 -5.50 2.27
CA LYS A 88 12.45 -5.03 2.24
C LYS A 88 12.94 -4.73 0.82
N LYS A 89 12.34 -5.38 -0.20
CA LYS A 89 12.64 -5.16 -1.62
C LYS A 89 11.84 -4.02 -2.25
N VAL A 90 10.76 -3.60 -1.59
CA VAL A 90 9.85 -2.54 -2.09
C VAL A 90 10.53 -1.17 -2.05
N ARG A 91 11.51 -0.97 -1.16
CA ARG A 91 12.24 0.30 -1.00
C ARG A 91 13.73 0.08 -1.09
N VAL A 92 14.41 1.05 -1.71
CA VAL A 92 15.87 0.97 -1.96
C VAL A 92 16.59 2.21 -1.43
N THR A 93 17.92 2.14 -1.42
CA THR A 93 18.76 3.33 -1.30
C THR A 93 19.04 3.87 -2.71
N ARG A 94 18.80 5.17 -2.92
CA ARG A 94 19.10 5.85 -4.20
C ARG A 94 20.13 6.94 -4.00
N ASP A 95 20.96 7.14 -5.01
CA ASP A 95 21.75 8.36 -5.13
C ASP A 95 20.87 9.48 -5.68
N VAL A 96 20.77 10.58 -4.95
CA VAL A 96 20.09 11.80 -5.38
C VAL A 96 21.04 12.96 -5.11
N ASP A 97 21.56 13.57 -6.17
CA ASP A 97 22.53 14.68 -6.10
C ASP A 97 23.76 14.33 -5.24
N GLY A 98 24.30 13.11 -5.40
CA GLY A 98 25.46 12.62 -4.64
C GLY A 98 25.15 12.23 -3.20
N LYS A 99 23.87 12.17 -2.80
CA LYS A 99 23.42 11.76 -1.45
C LYS A 99 22.74 10.41 -1.48
N GLN A 100 23.17 9.51 -0.60
CA GLN A 100 22.59 8.18 -0.45
C GLN A 100 21.32 8.24 0.40
N ILE A 101 20.16 8.33 -0.26
CA ILE A 101 18.84 8.42 0.40
C ILE A 101 18.25 7.03 0.55
N LYS A 102 18.01 6.61 1.80
CA LYS A 102 17.40 5.31 2.12
C LYS A 102 15.88 5.36 2.04
N GLY A 103 15.28 4.24 1.66
CA GLY A 103 13.82 4.06 1.71
C GLY A 103 13.06 4.65 0.52
N MET A 104 13.77 5.00 -0.55
CA MET A 104 13.20 5.56 -1.78
C MET A 104 12.49 4.51 -2.63
N ILE A 105 11.63 4.97 -3.52
CA ILE A 105 11.08 4.15 -4.60
C ILE A 105 12.21 3.65 -5.51
N PRO A 106 12.22 2.35 -5.93
CA PRO A 106 13.17 1.88 -6.94
C PRO A 106 13.03 2.63 -8.26
N GLU A 107 14.09 2.65 -9.06
CA GLU A 107 14.04 3.12 -10.44
C GLU A 107 13.02 2.32 -11.27
N LYS A 108 12.45 2.93 -12.30
CA LYS A 108 11.37 2.37 -13.12
C LYS A 108 11.63 0.92 -13.55
N ALA A 109 12.79 0.64 -14.15
CA ALA A 109 13.11 -0.70 -14.66
C ALA A 109 13.25 -1.74 -13.53
N ALA A 110 13.85 -1.35 -12.40
CA ALA A 110 13.99 -2.21 -11.23
C ALA A 110 12.64 -2.51 -10.57
N PHE A 111 11.76 -1.50 -10.50
CA PHE A 111 10.40 -1.69 -9.97
C PHE A 111 9.55 -2.55 -10.90
N GLU A 112 9.65 -2.36 -12.22
CA GLU A 112 8.97 -3.19 -13.22
C GLU A 112 9.37 -4.66 -13.08
N ALA A 113 10.67 -4.95 -13.03
CA ALA A 113 11.17 -6.31 -12.82
C ALA A 113 10.70 -6.92 -11.49
N LEU A 114 10.64 -6.10 -10.42
CA LEU A 114 10.13 -6.52 -9.11
C LEU A 114 8.64 -6.91 -9.18
N VAL A 115 7.80 -6.08 -9.79
CA VAL A 115 6.36 -6.35 -9.95
C VAL A 115 6.12 -7.58 -10.83
N GLN A 116 6.90 -7.74 -11.92
CA GLN A 116 6.86 -8.93 -12.76
C GLN A 116 7.23 -10.19 -11.97
N SER A 117 8.21 -10.11 -11.05
CA SER A 117 8.61 -11.25 -10.22
C SER A 117 7.49 -11.75 -9.29
N TRP A 118 6.50 -10.92 -8.99
CA TRP A 118 5.29 -11.32 -8.26
C TRP A 118 4.20 -11.91 -9.15
N GLY A 119 4.47 -12.08 -10.46
CA GLY A 119 3.54 -12.66 -11.43
C GLY A 119 2.41 -11.72 -11.85
N VAL A 120 2.57 -10.42 -11.69
CA VAL A 120 1.57 -9.43 -12.12
C VAL A 120 1.63 -9.27 -13.64
N ASN A 121 0.45 -9.28 -14.27
CA ASN A 121 0.33 -9.05 -15.71
C ASN A 121 -0.13 -7.63 -16.03
N LYS A 122 0.06 -7.25 -17.29
CA LYS A 122 -0.40 -5.96 -17.80
C LYS A 122 -1.92 -5.83 -17.65
N ASN A 123 -2.36 -4.69 -17.12
CA ASN A 123 -3.77 -4.36 -16.88
C ASN A 123 -4.51 -5.28 -15.89
N GLU A 124 -3.81 -6.16 -15.19
CA GLU A 124 -4.40 -7.04 -14.19
C GLU A 124 -4.82 -6.22 -12.96
N PRO A 125 -6.05 -6.40 -12.44
CA PRO A 125 -6.47 -5.79 -11.18
C PRO A 125 -5.62 -6.32 -10.02
N ILE A 126 -5.24 -5.46 -9.08
CA ILE A 126 -4.38 -5.83 -7.94
C ILE A 126 -5.12 -5.59 -6.63
N VAL A 127 -5.08 -6.56 -5.71
CA VAL A 127 -5.43 -6.36 -4.31
C VAL A 127 -4.20 -6.58 -3.43
N ILE A 128 -3.83 -5.56 -2.67
CA ILE A 128 -2.70 -5.62 -1.74
C ILE A 128 -3.23 -5.99 -0.36
N VAL A 129 -2.65 -7.03 0.23
CA VAL A 129 -3.05 -7.55 1.54
C VAL A 129 -1.92 -7.31 2.55
N PRO A 130 -2.05 -6.33 3.47
CA PRO A 130 -1.13 -6.18 4.60
C PRO A 130 -1.39 -7.24 5.67
N LYS A 131 -0.48 -7.37 6.63
CA LYS A 131 -0.73 -8.18 7.84
C LYS A 131 -1.95 -7.66 8.61
N GLY A 132 -2.06 -6.35 8.78
CA GLY A 132 -3.25 -5.68 9.28
C GLY A 132 -3.42 -5.65 10.80
N LEU A 133 -2.36 -5.86 11.59
CA LEU A 133 -2.40 -5.78 13.06
C LEU A 133 -2.18 -4.37 13.60
N SER A 134 -1.56 -3.51 12.81
CA SER A 134 -1.18 -2.16 13.22
C SER A 134 -1.17 -1.19 12.04
N THR A 135 -1.20 0.11 12.32
CA THR A 135 -1.03 1.14 11.28
C THR A 135 0.26 0.95 10.47
N PRO A 136 1.44 0.68 11.09
CA PRO A 136 2.66 0.41 10.31
C PRO A 136 2.55 -0.77 9.35
N ASP A 137 1.82 -1.84 9.70
CA ASP A 137 1.57 -2.96 8.76
C ASP A 137 0.73 -2.50 7.57
N VAL A 138 -0.30 -1.69 7.83
CA VAL A 138 -1.16 -1.12 6.78
C VAL A 138 -0.36 -0.14 5.91
N ASP A 139 0.58 0.60 6.50
CA ASP A 139 1.44 1.54 5.78
C ASP A 139 2.42 0.83 4.81
N GLU A 140 2.76 -0.44 5.03
CA GLU A 140 3.48 -1.24 4.04
C GLU A 140 2.66 -1.41 2.76
N ALA A 141 1.35 -1.65 2.88
CA ALA A 141 0.46 -1.77 1.74
C ALA A 141 0.23 -0.42 1.05
N THR A 142 0.03 0.67 1.80
CA THR A 142 -0.13 2.00 1.19
C THR A 142 1.15 2.46 0.49
N ARG A 143 2.32 2.06 1.00
CA ARG A 143 3.59 2.34 0.34
C ARG A 143 3.70 1.63 -1.00
N LEU A 144 3.36 0.36 -1.08
CA LEU A 144 3.32 -0.40 -2.34
C LEU A 144 2.26 0.16 -3.29
N TYR A 145 1.07 0.50 -2.76
CA TYR A 145 -0.01 1.11 -3.53
C TYR A 145 0.44 2.42 -4.19
N TRP A 146 1.09 3.32 -3.43
CA TRP A 146 1.61 4.57 -3.95
C TRP A 146 2.64 4.35 -5.07
N GLN A 147 3.57 3.39 -4.91
CA GLN A 147 4.58 3.07 -5.92
C GLN A 147 3.96 2.52 -7.20
N LEU A 148 3.01 1.59 -7.09
CA LEU A 148 2.27 1.06 -8.23
C LEU A 148 1.53 2.18 -8.96
N LYS A 149 0.86 3.08 -8.22
CA LYS A 149 0.16 4.24 -8.80
C LYS A 149 1.12 5.22 -9.45
N TYR A 150 2.28 5.46 -8.84
CA TYR A 150 3.32 6.31 -9.40
C TYR A 150 3.79 5.79 -10.76
N TYR A 151 3.91 4.48 -10.92
CA TYR A 151 4.29 3.84 -12.17
C TYR A 151 3.11 3.43 -13.07
N GLY A 152 1.90 3.93 -12.79
CA GLY A 152 0.78 3.92 -13.71
C GLY A 152 -0.25 2.80 -13.53
N GLN A 153 -0.15 1.98 -12.46
CA GLN A 153 -1.22 1.05 -12.10
C GLN A 153 -2.47 1.83 -11.65
N LYS A 154 -3.61 1.54 -12.25
CA LYS A 154 -4.87 2.26 -11.96
C LYS A 154 -5.85 1.39 -11.18
N ASN A 155 -6.05 0.17 -11.63
CA ASN A 155 -7.04 -0.77 -11.09
C ASN A 155 -6.45 -1.58 -9.95
N MET A 156 -6.58 -1.07 -8.71
CA MET A 156 -6.03 -1.70 -7.52
C MET A 156 -6.70 -1.23 -6.24
N ALA A 157 -6.69 -2.09 -5.22
CA ALA A 157 -7.21 -1.83 -3.89
C ALA A 157 -6.29 -2.38 -2.80
N ILE A 158 -6.54 -1.96 -1.56
CA ILE A 158 -6.01 -2.59 -0.34
C ILE A 158 -7.15 -3.33 0.36
N LEU A 159 -6.87 -4.55 0.85
CA LEU A 159 -7.81 -5.27 1.74
C LEU A 159 -7.88 -4.55 3.08
N ASN A 160 -9.04 -3.97 3.39
CA ASN A 160 -9.23 -3.19 4.62
C ASN A 160 -9.21 -4.10 5.86
N GLY A 161 -8.23 -3.89 6.75
CA GLY A 161 -7.95 -4.75 7.88
C GLY A 161 -7.00 -5.92 7.56
N GLY A 162 -6.59 -6.10 6.30
CA GLY A 162 -5.59 -7.05 5.86
C GLY A 162 -5.88 -8.51 6.19
N MET A 163 -4.82 -9.31 6.34
CA MET A 163 -4.91 -10.73 6.69
C MET A 163 -5.57 -10.95 8.06
N ALA A 164 -5.39 -10.03 9.01
CA ALA A 164 -6.04 -10.10 10.32
C ALA A 164 -7.58 -10.09 10.19
N GLN A 165 -8.14 -9.19 9.39
CA GLN A 165 -9.59 -9.14 9.16
C GLN A 165 -10.06 -10.34 8.31
N TRP A 166 -9.28 -10.75 7.31
CA TRP A 166 -9.57 -11.93 6.50
C TRP A 166 -9.80 -13.18 7.38
N LEU A 167 -8.92 -13.40 8.35
CA LEU A 167 -9.04 -14.51 9.30
C LEU A 167 -10.19 -14.32 10.29
N ALA A 168 -10.41 -13.09 10.79
CA ALA A 168 -11.49 -12.78 11.71
C ALA A 168 -12.88 -13.02 11.09
N ASP A 169 -13.02 -12.82 9.77
CA ASP A 169 -14.23 -13.11 9.02
C ASP A 169 -14.36 -14.60 8.66
N GLY A 170 -13.44 -15.47 9.12
CA GLY A 170 -13.48 -16.91 8.89
C GLY A 170 -13.10 -17.33 7.48
N MET A 171 -12.45 -16.47 6.72
CA MET A 171 -12.02 -16.77 5.37
C MET A 171 -10.84 -17.77 5.35
N PRO A 172 -10.70 -18.61 4.29
CA PRO A 172 -9.68 -19.65 4.22
C PRO A 172 -8.26 -19.07 4.13
N ALA A 173 -7.31 -19.70 4.82
CA ALA A 173 -5.90 -19.40 4.70
C ALA A 173 -5.15 -20.54 4.00
N ALA A 174 -4.17 -20.16 3.18
CA ALA A 174 -3.22 -21.05 2.54
C ALA A 174 -1.83 -20.91 3.18
N THR A 175 -0.97 -21.91 2.99
CA THR A 175 0.40 -21.95 3.56
C THR A 175 1.45 -22.43 2.55
N GLU A 176 1.04 -22.80 1.36
CA GLU A 176 1.94 -23.23 0.29
C GLU A 176 2.70 -22.03 -0.30
N ASN A 177 3.95 -22.26 -0.65
CA ASN A 177 4.76 -21.29 -1.39
C ASN A 177 4.99 -21.83 -2.81
N ALA A 178 3.96 -21.75 -3.64
CA ALA A 178 4.05 -22.18 -5.02
C ALA A 178 4.98 -21.27 -5.83
N PRO A 179 5.79 -21.81 -6.75
CA PRO A 179 6.60 -21.01 -7.65
C PRO A 179 5.74 -20.06 -8.48
N VAL A 180 6.06 -18.78 -8.44
CA VAL A 180 5.39 -17.75 -9.22
C VAL A 180 6.09 -17.61 -10.58
N LYS A 181 5.35 -17.79 -11.68
CA LYS A 181 5.85 -17.43 -13.01
C LYS A 181 5.89 -15.92 -13.14
N PRO A 182 7.01 -15.33 -13.62
CA PRO A 182 7.05 -13.88 -13.87
C PRO A 182 5.91 -13.42 -14.78
N GLY A 183 5.28 -12.33 -14.42
CA GLY A 183 4.26 -11.67 -15.22
C GLY A 183 4.87 -10.76 -16.29
N ASN A 184 4.01 -9.97 -16.94
CA ASN A 184 4.40 -9.02 -17.99
C ASN A 184 3.90 -7.60 -17.72
N TRP A 185 3.75 -7.24 -16.44
CA TRP A 185 3.39 -5.89 -16.05
C TRP A 185 4.39 -4.85 -16.58
N VAL A 186 3.90 -3.70 -16.99
CA VAL A 186 4.73 -2.62 -17.56
C VAL A 186 4.41 -1.31 -16.86
N ALA A 187 5.45 -0.63 -16.42
CA ALA A 187 5.34 0.74 -15.91
C ALA A 187 5.04 1.70 -17.06
N THR A 188 3.82 2.24 -17.11
CA THR A 188 3.34 3.09 -18.22
C THR A 188 3.85 4.53 -18.17
N GLY A 189 4.44 4.94 -17.05
CA GLY A 189 5.00 6.28 -16.85
C GLY A 189 5.31 6.57 -15.40
N GLU A 190 5.69 7.81 -15.11
CA GLU A 190 5.89 8.35 -13.77
C GLU A 190 4.83 9.41 -13.49
N ASN A 191 3.94 9.14 -12.54
CA ASN A 191 2.94 10.11 -12.12
C ASN A 191 3.55 11.12 -11.15
N LYS A 192 4.19 12.14 -11.67
CA LYS A 192 4.84 13.20 -10.87
C LYS A 192 3.86 14.07 -10.09
N GLU A 193 2.56 13.99 -10.39
CA GLU A 193 1.54 14.77 -9.67
C GLU A 193 1.34 14.29 -8.23
N ILE A 194 1.67 13.02 -7.94
CA ILE A 194 1.56 12.44 -6.58
C ILE A 194 2.90 12.41 -5.82
N LEU A 195 3.98 12.93 -6.43
CA LEU A 195 5.32 13.02 -5.83
C LEU A 195 5.65 14.48 -5.53
N ALA A 196 6.15 14.77 -4.34
CA ALA A 196 6.77 16.06 -4.02
C ALA A 196 8.29 15.95 -4.07
N THR A 197 8.96 16.91 -4.73
CA THR A 197 10.42 17.01 -4.76
C THR A 197 10.94 17.78 -3.55
N TYR A 198 12.26 17.69 -3.30
CA TYR A 198 12.93 18.49 -2.28
C TYR A 198 12.69 20.00 -2.48
N GLU A 199 12.79 20.48 -3.73
CA GLU A 199 12.60 21.90 -4.07
C GLU A 199 11.19 22.38 -3.74
N GLN A 200 10.18 21.55 -3.99
CA GLN A 200 8.79 21.85 -3.66
C GLN A 200 8.57 21.90 -2.14
N VAL A 201 9.21 21.00 -1.39
CA VAL A 201 9.15 21.02 0.09
C VAL A 201 9.88 22.25 0.63
N LYS A 202 11.09 22.53 0.10
CA LYS A 202 11.84 23.73 0.49
C LYS A 202 11.04 24.99 0.21
N HIS A 203 10.42 25.09 -0.97
CA HIS A 203 9.54 26.22 -1.31
C HIS A 203 8.37 26.35 -0.32
N ALA A 204 7.74 25.25 0.07
CA ALA A 204 6.64 25.25 1.04
C ALA A 204 7.07 25.74 2.43
N VAL A 205 8.30 25.40 2.85
CA VAL A 205 8.92 25.87 4.10
C VAL A 205 9.25 27.36 4.04
N ASP A 206 9.81 27.81 2.92
CA ASP A 206 10.21 29.22 2.75
C ASP A 206 9.01 30.16 2.49
N HIS A 207 7.88 29.63 2.00
CA HIS A 207 6.64 30.37 1.70
C HIS A 207 5.45 29.73 2.43
N PRO A 208 5.32 29.95 3.76
CA PRO A 208 4.24 29.37 4.57
C PRO A 208 2.86 29.70 4.00
N GLY A 209 2.03 28.67 3.86
CA GLY A 209 0.68 28.80 3.34
C GLY A 209 0.52 28.56 1.83
N SER A 210 1.60 28.45 1.04
CA SER A 210 1.54 28.07 -0.38
C SER A 210 0.97 26.67 -0.60
N VAL A 211 1.39 25.72 0.24
CA VAL A 211 0.87 24.36 0.34
C VAL A 211 0.94 23.91 1.80
N GLN A 212 0.09 22.97 2.21
CA GLN A 212 0.15 22.41 3.55
C GLN A 212 1.25 21.36 3.64
N LEU A 213 1.96 21.31 4.77
CA LEU A 213 2.90 20.25 5.12
C LEU A 213 2.26 19.40 6.23
N ALA A 214 2.18 18.10 6.03
CA ALA A 214 1.64 17.17 7.01
C ALA A 214 2.69 16.12 7.42
N ASP A 215 2.99 16.08 8.72
CA ASP A 215 3.96 15.18 9.32
C ASP A 215 3.25 13.92 9.84
N ALA A 216 3.53 12.78 9.21
CA ALA A 216 2.97 11.48 9.58
C ALA A 216 3.79 10.74 10.65
N ARG A 217 4.75 11.39 11.31
CA ARG A 217 5.55 10.76 12.36
C ARG A 217 4.83 10.77 13.72
N PRO A 218 5.22 9.89 14.66
CA PRO A 218 4.77 9.99 16.05
C PRO A 218 5.01 11.38 16.62
N SER A 219 4.10 11.84 17.50
CA SER A 219 4.13 13.21 18.05
C SER A 219 5.42 13.53 18.81
N ASN A 220 6.06 12.55 19.46
CA ASN A 220 7.34 12.78 20.13
C ASN A 220 8.48 13.12 19.15
N GLN A 221 8.45 12.61 17.91
CA GLN A 221 9.39 12.98 16.86
C GLN A 221 9.07 14.37 16.30
N TYR A 222 7.78 14.61 16.03
CA TYR A 222 7.31 15.91 15.56
C TYR A 222 7.68 17.06 16.54
N MET A 223 7.55 16.81 17.84
CA MET A 223 7.87 17.77 18.90
C MET A 223 9.38 17.90 19.20
N GLY A 224 10.25 17.07 18.59
CA GLY A 224 11.69 17.11 18.85
C GLY A 224 12.15 16.36 20.11
N VAL A 225 11.24 15.72 20.85
CA VAL A 225 11.56 14.92 22.04
C VAL A 225 12.41 13.70 21.66
N PHE A 226 12.17 13.12 20.50
CA PHE A 226 12.96 12.04 19.95
C PHE A 226 13.39 12.35 18.52
N THR A 227 14.68 12.16 18.23
CA THR A 227 15.25 12.40 16.89
C THR A 227 16.01 11.14 16.45
N LYS A 228 15.74 10.67 15.24
CA LYS A 228 16.50 9.57 14.65
C LYS A 228 17.89 10.06 14.22
N LYS A 229 18.86 9.16 14.30
CA LYS A 229 20.24 9.46 13.86
C LYS A 229 20.27 9.93 12.40
N GLY A 230 20.88 11.09 12.16
CA GLY A 230 21.00 11.71 10.83
C GLY A 230 19.83 12.62 10.43
N GLU A 231 18.81 12.75 11.26
CA GLU A 231 17.73 13.72 11.05
C GLU A 231 17.94 14.97 11.90
N LYS A 232 17.30 16.07 11.50
CA LYS A 232 17.18 17.26 12.34
C LYS A 232 16.04 17.08 13.35
N PRO A 233 16.15 17.62 14.59
CA PRO A 233 15.09 17.54 15.58
C PRO A 233 13.86 18.37 15.14
N GLY A 234 12.70 18.00 15.67
CA GLY A 234 11.44 18.67 15.40
C GLY A 234 10.87 18.34 14.02
N HIS A 235 10.19 19.31 13.41
CA HIS A 235 9.43 19.14 12.17
C HIS A 235 9.69 20.26 11.16
N LEU A 236 9.24 20.10 9.92
CA LEU A 236 9.29 21.16 8.90
C LEU A 236 8.45 22.35 9.35
N PRO A 237 8.98 23.60 9.24
CA PRO A 237 8.26 24.80 9.66
C PRO A 237 6.85 24.89 9.05
N GLY A 238 5.85 25.11 9.91
CA GLY A 238 4.45 25.21 9.51
C GLY A 238 3.72 23.87 9.32
N ALA A 239 4.42 22.73 9.40
CA ALA A 239 3.80 21.42 9.29
C ALA A 239 2.81 21.15 10.43
N LYS A 240 1.77 20.36 10.13
CA LYS A 240 0.80 19.84 11.09
C LYS A 240 1.05 18.34 11.30
N ASN A 241 0.85 17.86 12.52
CA ASN A 241 1.07 16.45 12.84
C ASN A 241 -0.22 15.66 12.72
N MET A 242 -0.23 14.69 11.82
CA MET A 242 -1.25 13.66 11.75
C MET A 242 -0.57 12.30 11.92
N GLN A 243 -0.32 11.94 13.19
CA GLN A 243 0.46 10.78 13.58
C GLN A 243 -0.18 9.45 13.12
N PRO A 244 0.60 8.36 13.00
CA PRO A 244 0.11 7.08 12.46
C PRO A 244 -1.11 6.52 13.19
N GLY A 245 -1.17 6.66 14.52
CA GLY A 245 -2.30 6.18 15.33
C GLY A 245 -3.66 6.83 15.04
N LEU A 246 -3.69 7.86 14.18
CA LEU A 246 -4.93 8.48 13.70
C LEU A 246 -5.40 7.91 12.35
N LEU A 247 -4.59 7.08 11.69
CA LEU A 247 -4.89 6.60 10.34
C LEU A 247 -5.71 5.32 10.31
N THR A 248 -5.66 4.52 11.37
CA THR A 248 -6.47 3.31 11.48
C THR A 248 -7.09 3.18 12.86
N THR A 249 -8.20 2.46 12.95
CA THR A 249 -8.75 2.02 14.22
C THR A 249 -8.57 0.53 14.37
N ALA A 250 -8.38 0.06 15.62
CA ALA A 250 -8.49 -1.36 15.90
C ALA A 250 -9.97 -1.72 16.01
N ASP A 251 -10.42 -2.64 15.15
CA ASP A 251 -11.74 -3.24 15.21
C ASP A 251 -11.54 -4.74 15.48
N GLY A 252 -11.65 -5.12 16.75
CA GLY A 252 -11.24 -6.45 17.16
C GLY A 252 -9.73 -6.67 17.00
N ALA A 253 -9.31 -7.62 16.15
CA ALA A 253 -7.91 -7.97 15.90
C ALA A 253 -7.26 -7.21 14.74
N SER A 254 -7.97 -6.32 14.05
CA SER A 254 -7.47 -5.70 12.81
C SER A 254 -7.40 -4.18 12.85
N ALA A 255 -6.39 -3.63 12.17
CA ALA A 255 -6.25 -2.20 11.92
C ALA A 255 -6.97 -1.84 10.61
N ARG A 256 -8.06 -1.07 10.71
CA ARG A 256 -8.92 -0.70 9.58
C ARG A 256 -8.93 0.80 9.34
N PHE A 257 -9.01 1.19 8.08
CA PHE A 257 -9.26 2.59 7.73
C PHE A 257 -10.65 3.03 8.19
N LEU A 258 -10.73 4.29 8.59
CA LEU A 258 -11.97 4.92 9.02
C LEU A 258 -12.75 5.49 7.80
N PRO A 259 -14.04 5.81 7.99
CA PRO A 259 -14.81 6.53 6.98
C PRO A 259 -14.23 7.92 6.68
N LYS A 260 -14.39 8.39 5.44
CA LYS A 260 -13.97 9.72 4.96
C LYS A 260 -14.33 10.85 5.94
N ALA A 261 -15.55 10.86 6.48
CA ALA A 261 -16.01 11.92 7.38
C ALA A 261 -15.16 12.04 8.65
N SER A 262 -14.69 10.90 9.18
CA SER A 262 -13.80 10.88 10.35
C SER A 262 -12.46 11.55 10.05
N TYR A 263 -11.87 11.24 8.89
CA TYR A 263 -10.61 11.88 8.48
C TYR A 263 -10.75 13.38 8.25
N VAL A 264 -11.83 13.80 7.59
CA VAL A 264 -12.14 15.23 7.40
C VAL A 264 -12.22 15.96 8.73
N SER A 265 -12.86 15.38 9.75
CA SER A 265 -12.94 15.93 11.10
C SER A 265 -11.60 15.99 11.79
N MET A 266 -10.83 14.89 11.79
CA MET A 266 -9.50 14.83 12.40
C MET A 266 -8.49 15.77 11.73
N MET A 267 -8.48 15.86 10.40
CA MET A 267 -7.65 16.80 9.67
C MET A 267 -7.90 18.24 10.12
N LYS A 268 -9.18 18.65 10.21
CA LYS A 268 -9.54 19.98 10.72
C LYS A 268 -9.06 20.20 12.16
N THR A 269 -9.21 19.19 13.03
CA THR A 269 -8.80 19.26 14.44
C THR A 269 -7.29 19.46 14.58
N VAL A 270 -6.47 18.80 13.76
CA VAL A 270 -5.01 18.99 13.78
C VAL A 270 -4.54 20.22 12.97
N GLY A 271 -5.47 20.99 12.41
CA GLY A 271 -5.18 22.22 11.67
C GLY A 271 -4.81 22.01 10.20
N LEU A 272 -5.16 20.85 9.62
CA LEU A 272 -5.13 20.60 8.17
C LEU A 272 -6.48 20.97 7.55
N ASN A 273 -6.44 21.57 6.36
CA ASN A 273 -7.64 21.83 5.56
C ASN A 273 -7.79 20.76 4.47
N PRO A 274 -8.81 19.88 4.54
CA PRO A 274 -9.00 18.81 3.56
C PRO A 274 -9.24 19.26 2.11
N GLY A 275 -9.55 20.53 1.89
CA GLY A 275 -9.73 21.11 0.54
C GLY A 275 -8.48 21.78 -0.03
N LYS A 276 -7.36 21.76 0.69
CA LYS A 276 -6.12 22.44 0.31
C LYS A 276 -5.02 21.40 0.06
N SER A 277 -4.30 21.56 -1.06
CA SER A 277 -3.17 20.69 -1.44
C SER A 277 -2.19 20.47 -0.29
N THR A 278 -1.77 19.23 -0.09
CA THR A 278 -0.90 18.79 1.01
C THR A 278 0.35 18.09 0.48
N ILE A 279 1.48 18.28 1.14
CA ILE A 279 2.66 17.44 1.01
C ILE A 279 2.81 16.63 2.30
N ASP A 280 2.67 15.33 2.17
CA ASP A 280 2.76 14.37 3.27
C ASP A 280 4.20 13.85 3.37
N TYR A 281 4.79 13.90 4.56
CA TYR A 281 6.14 13.41 4.81
C TYR A 281 6.25 12.67 6.16
N CYS A 282 7.31 11.90 6.32
CA CYS A 282 7.68 11.28 7.59
C CYS A 282 9.21 11.26 7.76
N ASN A 283 9.80 10.14 8.15
CA ASN A 283 11.26 9.98 8.15
C ASN A 283 11.79 9.58 6.75
N THR A 284 11.13 8.58 6.09
CA THR A 284 11.61 7.92 4.85
C THR A 284 10.46 7.55 3.90
N GLY A 285 9.38 8.31 3.88
CA GLY A 285 8.23 8.10 2.98
C GLY A 285 7.36 6.88 3.27
N HIS A 286 7.61 6.11 4.35
CA HIS A 286 6.81 4.93 4.70
C HIS A 286 5.49 5.33 5.37
N LEU A 287 5.52 5.87 6.60
CA LEU A 287 4.30 6.29 7.31
C LEU A 287 3.54 7.39 6.56
N ALA A 288 4.28 8.23 5.82
CA ALA A 288 3.68 9.26 4.98
C ALA A 288 2.84 8.69 3.83
N SER A 289 3.10 7.45 3.38
CA SER A 289 2.26 6.81 2.36
C SER A 289 0.85 6.48 2.89
N GLY A 290 0.72 6.16 4.17
CA GLY A 290 -0.58 5.99 4.84
C GLY A 290 -1.36 7.30 4.88
N LEU A 291 -0.71 8.39 5.30
CA LEU A 291 -1.35 9.70 5.31
C LEU A 291 -1.71 10.17 3.90
N TRP A 292 -0.82 9.97 2.92
CA TRP A 292 -1.11 10.25 1.51
C TRP A 292 -2.30 9.44 0.99
N PHE A 293 -2.37 8.14 1.33
CA PHE A 293 -3.49 7.28 0.92
C PHE A 293 -4.81 7.80 1.50
N VAL A 294 -4.82 8.20 2.77
CA VAL A 294 -5.98 8.83 3.40
C VAL A 294 -6.34 10.13 2.69
N SER A 295 -5.37 11.03 2.49
CA SER A 295 -5.60 12.35 1.87
C SER A 295 -6.07 12.22 0.42
N HIS A 296 -5.35 11.43 -0.39
CA HIS A 296 -5.56 11.33 -1.83
C HIS A 296 -6.70 10.38 -2.22
N GLU A 297 -6.72 9.17 -1.62
CA GLU A 297 -7.65 8.12 -2.05
C GLU A 297 -8.97 8.16 -1.27
N ILE A 298 -8.93 8.36 0.05
CA ILE A 298 -10.14 8.30 0.87
C ILE A 298 -10.83 9.67 0.96
N VAL A 299 -10.08 10.72 1.31
CA VAL A 299 -10.62 12.09 1.41
C VAL A 299 -10.88 12.67 0.02
N GLY A 300 -10.04 12.33 -0.96
CA GLY A 300 -10.21 12.71 -2.36
C GLY A 300 -9.47 13.99 -2.75
N ASP A 301 -8.47 14.42 -1.97
CA ASP A 301 -7.56 15.50 -2.37
C ASP A 301 -6.57 15.00 -3.43
N LYS A 302 -6.95 15.13 -4.70
CA LYS A 302 -6.12 14.68 -5.84
C LYS A 302 -4.83 15.50 -6.03
N LYS A 303 -4.61 16.53 -5.24
CA LYS A 303 -3.38 17.33 -5.20
C LYS A 303 -2.47 16.97 -4.02
N ALA A 304 -2.85 15.99 -3.19
CA ALA A 304 -1.99 15.47 -2.15
C ALA A 304 -0.77 14.75 -2.75
N ARG A 305 0.43 15.05 -2.27
CA ARG A 305 1.71 14.54 -2.75
C ARG A 305 2.51 13.92 -1.63
N LEU A 306 3.17 12.81 -1.92
CA LEU A 306 4.12 12.18 -1.00
C LEU A 306 5.52 12.75 -1.24
N TYR A 307 6.19 13.21 -0.20
CA TYR A 307 7.62 13.50 -0.23
C TYR A 307 8.40 12.22 0.10
N ASP A 308 8.88 11.53 -0.94
CA ASP A 308 9.48 10.20 -0.83
C ASP A 308 10.75 10.19 0.05
N GLY A 309 11.70 11.11 -0.18
CA GLY A 309 12.91 11.22 0.61
C GLY A 309 12.69 11.74 2.04
N SER A 310 11.56 12.39 2.29
CA SER A 310 11.11 12.82 3.61
C SER A 310 12.18 13.56 4.44
N LEU A 311 12.12 13.48 5.77
CA LEU A 311 13.01 14.24 6.65
C LEU A 311 14.47 13.79 6.54
N VAL A 312 14.72 12.51 6.22
CA VAL A 312 16.10 12.01 5.99
C VAL A 312 16.75 12.76 4.83
N GLN A 313 16.09 12.87 3.70
CA GLN A 313 16.61 13.64 2.56
C GLN A 313 16.72 15.12 2.92
N TYR A 314 15.65 15.71 3.45
CA TYR A 314 15.63 17.12 3.80
C TYR A 314 16.77 17.52 4.75
N SER A 315 17.08 16.69 5.73
CA SER A 315 18.15 16.94 6.72
C SER A 315 19.57 16.89 6.14
N MET A 316 19.76 16.30 4.95
CA MET A 316 21.07 16.19 4.30
C MET A 316 21.49 17.47 3.56
N TYR A 317 20.57 18.43 3.40
CA TYR A 317 20.90 19.71 2.75
C TYR A 317 21.31 20.75 3.78
N ASN A 318 22.27 21.60 3.39
CA ASN A 318 22.74 22.70 4.23
C ASN A 318 21.71 23.83 4.32
N GLY A 319 21.67 24.55 5.46
CA GLY A 319 20.82 25.71 5.66
C GLY A 319 19.32 25.40 5.81
N VAL A 320 18.92 24.11 5.86
CA VAL A 320 17.51 23.75 6.07
C VAL A 320 17.06 24.05 7.50
N LYS A 321 15.83 24.48 7.63
CA LYS A 321 15.20 24.87 8.90
C LYS A 321 14.26 23.80 9.39
N THR A 322 14.20 23.61 10.71
CA THR A 322 13.17 22.82 11.40
C THR A 322 12.62 23.63 12.57
N THR A 323 11.38 23.36 12.95
CA THR A 323 10.80 23.81 14.22
C THR A 323 11.03 22.71 15.25
N ASP A 324 11.72 23.04 16.34
CA ASP A 324 12.03 22.12 17.44
C ASP A 324 11.39 22.62 18.74
N PRO A 325 10.13 22.24 19.03
CA PRO A 325 9.43 22.72 20.21
C PRO A 325 10.05 22.28 21.53
N ALA A 326 10.65 21.09 21.56
CA ALA A 326 11.23 20.55 22.79
C ALA A 326 12.54 21.25 23.17
N LYS A 327 13.33 21.72 22.18
CA LYS A 327 14.64 22.36 22.37
C LYS A 327 15.49 21.65 23.43
N LEU A 328 15.50 20.30 23.36
CA LEU A 328 16.22 19.47 24.32
C LEU A 328 17.68 19.86 24.30
N GLY A 329 18.15 20.45 25.39
CA GLY A 329 19.44 20.97 25.74
C GLY A 329 20.59 20.73 24.75
N LYS A 330 21.01 21.79 24.15
CA LYS A 330 22.33 21.91 23.49
C LYS A 330 23.22 22.77 24.32
#